data_3b8fd944328cc5717722380693cbd8aa
#
_entry.id   3b8fd944328cc5717722380693cbd8aa
#
_cell.length_a   1.000
_cell.length_b   1.000
_cell.length_c   1.000
_cell.angle_alpha   90.00
_cell.angle_beta   90.00
_cell.angle_gamma   90.00
#
_symmetry.space_group_name_H-M   'P 1'
#
loop_
_entity.id
_entity.type
_entity.pdbx_description
1 polymer ?
#
loop_
_entity_poly.entity_id
_entity_poly.type
_entity_poly.pdbx_seq_one_letter_code
_entity_poly.pdbx_strand_id
1 'polypeptide(L)'
;LFRAAAVVCGLALALPAAAAADIVEIGKLDPQVKSSCPGPVPKCFAVARLTGYQAKVGTTRGLMTVPKDGSIVAFSVGLGKPGPKQVLFFSGGKGAPANSPQYGAPEVQITILDPKRKLRSRAVAQSEAFKVADYFGSTVQFALAKSIPVKKGQIVAITSKTWAPILAVGLGSDTSWRASREKGTCNDSVQQVAQVQPNQLAQYYCLYRTARLNYSATMITTPEKSTTKKTSSTKKT
;
A
#
# COMPACT_ATOMS: atom_id res chain seq x y z
N LEU A 1 74.18 29.91 -1.86
CA LEU A 1 72.84 29.93 -2.37
C LEU A 1 72.11 28.64 -1.88
N PHE A 2 71.41 28.70 -0.73
CA PHE A 2 70.56 27.61 -0.22
C PHE A 2 69.14 27.79 -0.72
N ARG A 3 68.58 26.82 -1.46
CA ARG A 3 67.17 26.77 -1.82
C ARG A 3 66.44 25.92 -0.79
N ALA A 4 65.56 26.55 -0.04
CA ALA A 4 64.62 25.87 0.84
C ALA A 4 63.41 25.40 0.01
N ALA A 5 63.13 24.10 -0.05
CA ALA A 5 61.95 23.50 -0.64
C ALA A 5 60.86 23.40 0.45
N ALA A 6 59.80 24.14 0.30
CA ALA A 6 58.61 24.05 1.16
C ALA A 6 57.74 22.90 0.69
N VAL A 7 57.62 21.84 1.52
CA VAL A 7 56.69 20.73 1.30
C VAL A 7 55.31 21.15 1.88
N VAL A 8 54.36 21.41 0.98
CA VAL A 8 52.95 21.66 1.36
C VAL A 8 52.28 20.31 1.51
N CYS A 9 52.06 19.85 2.74
CA CYS A 9 51.25 18.69 3.05
C CYS A 9 49.78 19.06 2.94
N GLY A 10 49.13 18.72 1.82
CA GLY A 10 47.69 18.90 1.63
C GLY A 10 46.91 17.85 2.46
N LEU A 11 46.28 18.29 3.56
CA LEU A 11 45.32 17.47 4.32
C LEU A 11 44.03 17.36 3.49
N ALA A 12 43.82 16.24 2.81
CA ALA A 12 42.54 15.91 2.19
C ALA A 12 41.53 15.55 3.28
N LEU A 13 40.65 16.47 3.63
CA LEU A 13 39.49 16.22 4.47
C LEU A 13 38.50 15.36 3.71
N ALA A 14 38.50 14.05 3.95
CA ALA A 14 37.46 13.15 3.48
C ALA A 14 36.16 13.45 4.26
N LEU A 15 35.27 14.23 3.67
CA LEU A 15 33.92 14.44 4.19
C LEU A 15 33.17 13.09 4.10
N PRO A 16 32.56 12.61 5.20
CA PRO A 16 31.73 11.42 5.15
C PRO A 16 30.54 11.70 4.20
N ALA A 17 30.35 10.87 3.19
CA ALA A 17 29.17 10.92 2.34
C ALA A 17 27.94 10.68 3.22
N ALA A 18 27.09 11.71 3.38
CA ALA A 18 25.83 11.58 4.10
C ALA A 18 24.95 10.58 3.31
N ALA A 19 24.57 9.48 3.96
CA ALA A 19 23.60 8.56 3.38
C ALA A 19 22.24 9.26 3.29
N ALA A 20 21.75 9.48 2.08
CA ALA A 20 20.47 10.13 1.84
C ALA A 20 19.31 9.13 2.00
N ALA A 21 18.17 9.63 2.49
CA ALA A 21 16.90 8.91 2.43
C ALA A 21 16.27 9.11 1.06
N ASP A 22 15.78 8.03 0.44
CA ASP A 22 15.08 8.07 -0.84
C ASP A 22 13.57 8.07 -0.61
N ILE A 23 12.83 8.77 -1.48
CA ILE A 23 11.37 8.64 -1.57
C ILE A 23 11.08 7.56 -2.59
N VAL A 24 10.29 6.56 -2.19
CA VAL A 24 9.92 5.40 -3.01
C VAL A 24 8.41 5.25 -3.03
N GLU A 25 7.83 5.07 -4.22
CA GLU A 25 6.42 4.73 -4.38
C GLU A 25 6.26 3.21 -4.44
N ILE A 26 5.43 2.64 -3.56
CA ILE A 26 5.11 1.22 -3.47
C ILE A 26 3.74 0.99 -4.09
N GLY A 27 3.64 0.02 -5.02
CA GLY A 27 2.43 -0.22 -5.77
C GLY A 27 2.36 0.59 -7.06
N LYS A 28 1.20 0.54 -7.71
CA LYS A 28 0.94 1.31 -8.92
C LYS A 28 -0.46 1.90 -8.88
N LEU A 29 -0.52 3.20 -8.76
CA LEU A 29 -1.73 3.98 -9.02
C LEU A 29 -1.65 4.51 -10.45
N ASP A 30 -2.74 4.37 -11.21
CA ASP A 30 -2.83 4.88 -12.56
C ASP A 30 -4.07 5.80 -12.64
N PRO A 31 -3.89 7.11 -12.82
CA PRO A 31 -5.00 8.07 -12.90
C PRO A 31 -5.95 7.79 -14.06
N GLN A 32 -5.48 7.13 -15.11
CA GLN A 32 -6.29 6.77 -16.27
C GLN A 32 -7.18 5.55 -16.01
N VAL A 33 -6.85 4.74 -15.01
CA VAL A 33 -7.66 3.60 -14.61
C VAL A 33 -8.75 4.06 -13.66
N LYS A 34 -9.97 4.08 -14.17
CA LYS A 34 -11.14 4.46 -13.37
C LYS A 34 -11.53 3.33 -12.42
N SER A 35 -11.64 3.65 -11.15
CA SER A 35 -12.24 2.75 -10.17
C SER A 35 -13.74 2.61 -10.41
N SER A 36 -14.30 1.45 -10.08
CA SER A 36 -15.69 1.07 -10.37
C SER A 36 -16.69 1.94 -9.61
N CYS A 37 -17.93 1.78 -9.91
CA CYS A 37 -19.19 2.42 -9.53
C CYS A 37 -19.71 3.47 -10.51
N PRO A 38 -19.53 3.27 -11.83
CA PRO A 38 -20.08 4.20 -12.82
C PRO A 38 -21.55 3.95 -13.15
N GLY A 39 -22.16 2.87 -12.66
CA GLY A 39 -23.47 2.41 -13.10
C GLY A 39 -24.42 2.05 -11.95
N PRO A 40 -25.54 1.37 -12.21
CA PRO A 40 -26.49 0.95 -11.19
C PRO A 40 -25.85 0.00 -10.17
N VAL A 41 -26.50 -0.17 -9.02
CA VAL A 41 -25.99 -0.96 -7.87
C VAL A 41 -25.37 -2.31 -8.28
N PRO A 42 -25.95 -3.16 -9.13
CA PRO A 42 -25.36 -4.43 -9.51
C PRO A 42 -24.02 -4.32 -10.29
N LYS A 43 -23.71 -3.13 -10.81
CA LYS A 43 -22.48 -2.85 -11.57
C LYS A 43 -21.46 -2.03 -10.80
N CYS A 44 -21.71 -1.76 -9.52
CA CYS A 44 -20.79 -1.08 -8.63
C CYS A 44 -20.02 -2.12 -7.81
N PHE A 45 -18.75 -2.30 -8.11
CA PHE A 45 -17.87 -3.25 -7.42
C PHE A 45 -17.04 -2.53 -6.36
N ALA A 46 -17.67 -2.20 -5.24
CA ALA A 46 -16.96 -1.64 -4.09
C ALA A 46 -16.21 -2.74 -3.33
N VAL A 47 -15.06 -2.39 -2.78
CA VAL A 47 -14.36 -3.20 -1.79
C VAL A 47 -15.02 -2.96 -0.44
N ALA A 48 -15.42 -4.04 0.26
CA ALA A 48 -16.09 -3.91 1.54
C ALA A 48 -15.57 -4.96 2.54
N ARG A 49 -15.32 -4.54 3.78
CA ARG A 49 -14.97 -5.37 4.93
C ARG A 49 -13.86 -6.39 4.61
N LEU A 50 -12.80 -5.91 3.96
CA LEU A 50 -11.63 -6.73 3.63
C LEU A 50 -10.33 -5.93 3.68
N THR A 51 -9.22 -6.65 3.73
CA THR A 51 -7.87 -6.18 3.46
C THR A 51 -7.39 -6.80 2.16
N GLY A 52 -6.74 -6.02 1.29
CA GLY A 52 -6.26 -6.53 0.02
C GLY A 52 -5.03 -5.80 -0.49
N TYR A 53 -4.35 -6.40 -1.46
CA TYR A 53 -3.19 -5.81 -2.11
C TYR A 53 -3.09 -6.22 -3.59
N GLN A 54 -2.46 -5.35 -4.39
CA GLN A 54 -2.17 -5.64 -5.79
C GLN A 54 -1.19 -6.81 -5.87
N ALA A 55 -1.54 -7.87 -6.59
CA ALA A 55 -0.70 -9.06 -6.74
C ALA A 55 0.15 -9.02 -8.01
N LYS A 56 -0.42 -8.45 -9.10
CA LYS A 56 0.24 -8.30 -10.40
C LYS A 56 -0.34 -7.13 -11.17
N VAL A 57 0.49 -6.34 -11.83
CA VAL A 57 0.09 -5.31 -12.80
C VAL A 57 1.06 -5.37 -13.98
N GLY A 58 0.57 -5.72 -15.17
CA GLY A 58 1.40 -6.01 -16.33
C GLY A 58 2.32 -7.19 -16.06
N THR A 59 3.60 -7.02 -16.26
CA THR A 59 4.64 -8.04 -15.98
C THR A 59 5.09 -8.04 -14.52
N THR A 60 4.81 -6.97 -13.75
CA THR A 60 5.34 -6.76 -12.40
C THR A 60 4.54 -7.54 -11.36
N ARG A 61 5.24 -8.31 -10.54
CA ARG A 61 4.73 -8.99 -9.33
C ARG A 61 5.37 -8.41 -8.08
N GLY A 62 4.72 -8.60 -6.94
CA GLY A 62 5.28 -8.14 -5.66
C GLY A 62 5.41 -6.63 -5.53
N LEU A 63 4.69 -5.87 -6.37
CA LEU A 63 4.77 -4.41 -6.42
C LEU A 63 4.35 -3.73 -5.11
N MET A 64 3.65 -4.43 -4.24
CA MET A 64 3.30 -3.94 -2.89
C MET A 64 4.30 -4.39 -1.81
N THR A 65 5.38 -5.06 -2.20
CA THR A 65 6.42 -5.50 -1.27
C THR A 65 7.38 -4.36 -0.98
N VAL A 66 7.62 -4.10 0.29
CA VAL A 66 8.57 -3.09 0.79
C VAL A 66 9.99 -3.47 0.32
N PRO A 67 10.67 -2.62 -0.48
CA PRO A 67 11.97 -2.97 -1.07
C PRO A 67 13.16 -2.80 -0.11
N LYS A 68 13.07 -1.88 0.85
CA LYS A 68 14.08 -1.55 1.86
C LYS A 68 13.39 -1.20 3.17
N ASP A 69 14.13 -1.16 4.28
CA ASP A 69 13.62 -0.62 5.55
C ASP A 69 13.32 0.87 5.42
N GLY A 70 12.28 1.36 6.10
CA GLY A 70 11.87 2.75 6.04
C GLY A 70 10.56 3.03 6.76
N SER A 71 9.84 4.06 6.32
CA SER A 71 8.54 4.43 6.89
C SER A 71 7.56 4.84 5.79
N ILE A 72 6.33 4.33 5.85
CA ILE A 72 5.22 4.83 5.03
C ILE A 72 4.77 6.17 5.61
N VAL A 73 4.70 7.19 4.78
CA VAL A 73 4.34 8.57 5.18
C VAL A 73 3.04 9.05 4.57
N ALA A 74 2.63 8.47 3.45
CA ALA A 74 1.40 8.79 2.74
C ALA A 74 0.92 7.59 1.90
N PHE A 75 -0.30 7.66 1.42
CA PHE A 75 -0.80 6.78 0.37
C PHE A 75 -1.77 7.52 -0.54
N SER A 76 -1.85 7.08 -1.78
CA SER A 76 -2.76 7.62 -2.78
C SER A 76 -3.79 6.58 -3.18
N VAL A 77 -5.03 7.00 -3.41
CA VAL A 77 -6.12 6.12 -3.86
C VAL A 77 -6.91 6.78 -4.97
N GLY A 78 -7.21 5.99 -6.01
CA GLY A 78 -8.15 6.37 -7.06
C GLY A 78 -9.55 5.87 -6.72
N LEU A 79 -10.48 6.80 -6.54
CA LEU A 79 -11.86 6.52 -6.11
C LEU A 79 -12.82 6.55 -7.29
N GLY A 80 -13.72 5.58 -7.36
CA GLY A 80 -14.89 5.63 -8.23
C GLY A 80 -15.87 6.70 -7.79
N LYS A 81 -16.84 7.02 -8.65
CA LYS A 81 -17.89 7.99 -8.37
C LYS A 81 -19.24 7.28 -8.22
N PRO A 82 -19.57 6.69 -7.06
CA PRO A 82 -20.86 6.08 -6.83
C PRO A 82 -21.97 7.14 -6.84
N GLY A 83 -23.12 6.80 -7.44
CA GLY A 83 -24.30 7.65 -7.36
C GLY A 83 -25.00 7.52 -6.01
N PRO A 84 -25.97 8.44 -5.69
CA PRO A 84 -26.64 8.46 -4.38
C PRO A 84 -27.29 7.12 -3.99
N LYS A 85 -27.88 6.40 -4.94
CA LYS A 85 -28.51 5.07 -4.70
C LYS A 85 -27.46 4.01 -4.32
N GLN A 86 -26.26 4.07 -4.91
CA GLN A 86 -25.16 3.15 -4.57
C GLN A 86 -24.57 3.46 -3.19
N VAL A 87 -24.39 4.75 -2.89
CA VAL A 87 -23.95 5.18 -1.56
C VAL A 87 -24.95 4.70 -0.51
N LEU A 88 -26.25 4.93 -0.74
CA LEU A 88 -27.31 4.49 0.17
C LEU A 88 -27.34 2.96 0.33
N PHE A 89 -27.15 2.21 -0.74
CA PHE A 89 -27.07 0.75 -0.70
C PHE A 89 -25.92 0.26 0.19
N PHE A 90 -24.69 0.76 -0.01
CA PHE A 90 -23.54 0.31 0.77
C PHE A 90 -23.51 0.88 2.18
N SER A 91 -23.82 2.16 2.35
CA SER A 91 -23.72 2.82 3.66
C SER A 91 -24.93 2.53 4.56
N GLY A 92 -26.08 2.24 4.00
CA GLY A 92 -27.33 2.12 4.75
C GLY A 92 -27.95 3.49 5.05
N GLY A 93 -28.96 3.48 5.90
CA GLY A 93 -29.70 4.68 6.31
C GLY A 93 -31.16 4.66 5.85
N LYS A 94 -31.89 5.77 6.12
CA LYS A 94 -33.30 5.89 5.78
C LYS A 94 -33.52 5.76 4.26
N GLY A 95 -34.37 4.83 3.86
CA GLY A 95 -34.66 4.55 2.45
C GLY A 95 -33.69 3.60 1.77
N ALA A 96 -32.72 3.01 2.49
CA ALA A 96 -31.89 1.96 1.95
C ALA A 96 -32.73 0.72 1.60
N PRO A 97 -32.41 0.00 0.49
CA PRO A 97 -33.07 -1.26 0.16
C PRO A 97 -32.97 -2.29 1.30
N ALA A 98 -33.98 -3.14 1.46
CA ALA A 98 -34.00 -4.16 2.51
C ALA A 98 -32.80 -5.12 2.48
N ASN A 99 -32.23 -5.38 1.30
CA ASN A 99 -31.04 -6.21 1.09
C ASN A 99 -29.73 -5.41 1.17
N SER A 100 -29.78 -4.16 1.61
CA SER A 100 -28.61 -3.30 1.77
C SER A 100 -27.69 -3.83 2.86
N PRO A 101 -26.36 -3.93 2.59
CA PRO A 101 -25.41 -4.45 3.57
C PRO A 101 -25.14 -3.50 4.75
N GLN A 102 -25.50 -2.21 4.63
CA GLN A 102 -25.41 -1.19 5.68
C GLN A 102 -24.01 -1.13 6.34
N TYR A 103 -22.96 -1.04 5.53
CA TYR A 103 -21.57 -1.03 6.02
C TYR A 103 -21.17 0.28 6.73
N GLY A 104 -21.98 1.34 6.66
CA GLY A 104 -21.67 2.67 7.21
C GLY A 104 -20.91 3.57 6.24
N ALA A 105 -20.31 4.63 6.76
CA ALA A 105 -19.58 5.60 5.96
C ALA A 105 -18.38 4.96 5.25
N PRO A 106 -18.10 5.34 3.98
CA PRO A 106 -16.97 4.78 3.24
C PRO A 106 -15.62 5.24 3.82
N GLU A 107 -14.72 4.28 4.04
CA GLU A 107 -13.39 4.57 4.60
C GLU A 107 -12.32 3.60 4.11
N VAL A 108 -11.07 4.05 4.12
CA VAL A 108 -9.87 3.26 3.82
C VAL A 108 -8.76 3.53 4.83
N GLN A 109 -7.88 2.55 5.01
CA GLN A 109 -6.64 2.68 5.80
C GLN A 109 -5.55 1.79 5.21
N ILE A 110 -4.29 2.12 5.48
CA ILE A 110 -3.16 1.26 5.15
C ILE A 110 -2.94 0.22 6.26
N THR A 111 -2.66 -1.01 5.86
CA THR A 111 -2.29 -2.12 6.74
C THR A 111 -0.96 -2.71 6.29
N ILE A 112 0.00 -2.81 7.19
CA ILE A 112 1.28 -3.46 6.93
C ILE A 112 1.16 -4.94 7.29
N LEU A 113 1.48 -5.79 6.33
CA LEU A 113 1.39 -7.24 6.45
C LEU A 113 2.79 -7.85 6.52
N ASP A 114 3.00 -8.72 7.48
CA ASP A 114 4.17 -9.59 7.56
C ASP A 114 3.81 -10.96 6.93
N PRO A 115 4.34 -11.27 5.72
CA PRO A 115 3.97 -12.48 4.99
C PRO A 115 4.47 -13.75 5.70
N LYS A 116 3.61 -14.78 5.72
CA LYS A 116 3.88 -16.10 6.26
C LYS A 116 3.64 -17.18 5.19
N ARG A 117 3.90 -18.43 5.53
CA ARG A 117 3.66 -19.56 4.62
C ARG A 117 2.18 -19.70 4.24
N LYS A 118 1.90 -20.35 3.13
CA LYS A 118 0.54 -20.71 2.65
C LYS A 118 -0.36 -19.48 2.42
N LEU A 119 0.21 -18.39 1.88
CA LEU A 119 -0.51 -17.13 1.61
C LEU A 119 -1.15 -16.51 2.86
N ARG A 120 -0.67 -16.81 4.04
CA ARG A 120 -1.07 -16.14 5.27
C ARG A 120 -0.21 -14.90 5.48
N SER A 121 -0.79 -13.88 6.09
CA SER A 121 -0.06 -12.69 6.52
C SER A 121 -0.59 -12.20 7.85
N ARG A 122 0.33 -11.67 8.67
CA ARG A 122 -0.01 -11.05 9.95
C ARG A 122 -0.06 -9.53 9.77
N ALA A 123 -1.12 -8.88 10.18
CA ALA A 123 -1.17 -7.42 10.27
C ALA A 123 -0.26 -6.98 11.41
N VAL A 124 0.78 -6.19 11.12
CA VAL A 124 1.76 -5.73 12.14
C VAL A 124 1.64 -4.26 12.47
N ALA A 125 1.05 -3.47 11.56
CA ALA A 125 0.76 -2.06 11.78
C ALA A 125 -0.40 -1.60 10.89
N GLN A 126 -1.06 -0.51 11.29
CA GLN A 126 -2.14 0.12 10.54
C GLN A 126 -2.08 1.63 10.70
N SER A 127 -2.55 2.36 9.68
CA SER A 127 -2.82 3.79 9.78
C SER A 127 -4.17 4.03 10.47
N GLU A 128 -4.45 5.28 10.78
CA GLU A 128 -5.79 5.78 10.99
C GLU A 128 -6.69 5.48 9.77
N ALA A 129 -8.01 5.47 9.98
CA ALA A 129 -8.99 5.33 8.91
C ALA A 129 -9.33 6.72 8.32
N PHE A 130 -9.33 6.82 6.99
CA PHE A 130 -9.66 8.03 6.24
C PHE A 130 -11.05 7.89 5.63
N LYS A 131 -11.94 8.84 5.93
CA LYS A 131 -13.23 8.96 5.25
C LYS A 131 -13.02 9.43 3.82
N VAL A 132 -13.67 8.77 2.86
CA VAL A 132 -13.40 9.01 1.43
C VAL A 132 -14.61 9.55 0.65
N ALA A 133 -15.74 9.80 1.29
CA ALA A 133 -16.95 10.25 0.61
C ALA A 133 -16.75 11.56 -0.18
N ASP A 134 -16.04 12.52 0.40
CA ASP A 134 -15.82 13.84 -0.19
C ASP A 134 -14.88 13.82 -1.41
N TYR A 135 -14.22 12.68 -1.65
CA TYR A 135 -13.22 12.50 -2.72
C TYR A 135 -13.70 11.56 -3.82
N PHE A 136 -14.97 11.18 -3.85
CA PHE A 136 -15.49 10.28 -4.87
C PHE A 136 -15.28 10.82 -6.30
N GLY A 137 -14.78 9.95 -7.17
CA GLY A 137 -14.47 10.27 -8.56
C GLY A 137 -13.11 10.93 -8.77
N SER A 138 -12.29 11.06 -7.73
CA SER A 138 -10.95 11.65 -7.80
C SER A 138 -9.85 10.66 -7.40
N THR A 139 -8.62 11.05 -7.68
CA THR A 139 -7.42 10.48 -7.06
C THR A 139 -6.97 11.43 -5.97
N VAL A 140 -6.80 10.90 -4.77
CA VAL A 140 -6.41 11.70 -3.59
C VAL A 140 -5.23 11.04 -2.88
N GLN A 141 -4.32 11.86 -2.34
CA GLN A 141 -3.25 11.43 -1.45
C GLN A 141 -3.58 11.82 -0.02
N PHE A 142 -3.46 10.86 0.88
CA PHE A 142 -3.60 11.04 2.32
C PHE A 142 -2.23 10.98 2.98
N ALA A 143 -1.81 12.07 3.61
CA ALA A 143 -0.65 12.06 4.49
C ALA A 143 -1.02 11.37 5.81
N LEU A 144 -0.15 10.52 6.32
CA LEU A 144 -0.35 9.87 7.61
C LEU A 144 0.00 10.82 8.74
N ALA A 145 -0.87 10.96 9.74
CA ALA A 145 -0.59 11.75 10.95
C ALA A 145 0.65 11.21 11.69
N LYS A 146 0.85 9.88 11.63
CA LYS A 146 2.04 9.20 12.15
C LYS A 146 2.57 8.23 11.10
N SER A 147 3.83 8.41 10.71
CA SER A 147 4.49 7.49 9.79
C SER A 147 4.55 6.07 10.35
N ILE A 148 4.43 5.07 9.49
CA ILE A 148 4.44 3.66 9.88
C ILE A 148 5.79 3.04 9.51
N PRO A 149 6.64 2.66 10.49
CA PRO A 149 7.87 1.94 10.23
C PRO A 149 7.60 0.62 9.51
N VAL A 150 8.37 0.33 8.47
CA VAL A 150 8.26 -0.89 7.66
C VAL A 150 9.61 -1.53 7.45
N LYS A 151 9.60 -2.86 7.29
CA LYS A 151 10.78 -3.68 7.02
C LYS A 151 10.73 -4.23 5.60
N LYS A 152 11.89 -4.39 4.98
CA LYS A 152 12.05 -5.08 3.71
C LYS A 152 11.29 -6.42 3.72
N GLY A 153 10.53 -6.69 2.65
CA GLY A 153 9.77 -7.92 2.49
C GLY A 153 8.34 -7.88 3.07
N GLN A 154 7.99 -6.89 3.89
CA GLN A 154 6.60 -6.65 4.28
C GLN A 154 5.76 -6.21 3.09
N ILE A 155 4.44 -6.33 3.20
CA ILE A 155 3.50 -5.96 2.14
C ILE A 155 2.66 -4.78 2.64
N VAL A 156 2.55 -3.75 1.81
CA VAL A 156 1.62 -2.64 2.04
C VAL A 156 0.27 -3.02 1.44
N ALA A 157 -0.73 -3.19 2.27
CA ALA A 157 -2.11 -3.51 1.89
C ALA A 157 -3.04 -2.35 2.19
N ILE A 158 -4.20 -2.32 1.52
CA ILE A 158 -5.28 -1.39 1.83
C ILE A 158 -6.43 -2.15 2.50
N THR A 159 -6.99 -1.56 3.54
CA THR A 159 -8.13 -2.11 4.30
C THR A 159 -9.31 -1.16 4.21
N SER A 160 -10.50 -1.69 3.95
CA SER A 160 -11.76 -1.01 4.23
C SER A 160 -12.53 -1.83 5.26
N LYS A 161 -12.81 -1.23 6.41
CA LYS A 161 -13.64 -1.83 7.46
C LYS A 161 -15.12 -1.76 7.12
N THR A 162 -15.48 -0.76 6.36
CA THR A 162 -16.82 -0.48 5.85
C THR A 162 -16.86 -0.85 4.36
N TRP A 163 -16.79 0.15 3.50
CA TRP A 163 -16.69 -0.03 2.05
C TRP A 163 -15.93 1.13 1.40
N ALA A 164 -15.39 0.89 0.20
CA ALA A 164 -14.78 1.96 -0.60
C ALA A 164 -14.81 1.62 -2.09
N PRO A 165 -15.07 2.59 -2.99
CA PRO A 165 -15.09 2.38 -4.44
C PRO A 165 -13.68 2.48 -5.03
N ILE A 166 -12.75 1.62 -4.55
CA ILE A 166 -11.33 1.62 -4.93
C ILE A 166 -10.95 0.50 -5.91
N LEU A 167 -11.92 -0.31 -6.35
CA LEU A 167 -11.68 -1.43 -7.24
C LEU A 167 -11.86 -1.01 -8.70
N ALA A 168 -10.80 -1.12 -9.48
CA ALA A 168 -10.86 -1.03 -10.93
C ALA A 168 -11.08 -2.41 -11.53
N VAL A 169 -12.02 -2.55 -12.46
CA VAL A 169 -12.42 -3.80 -13.11
C VAL A 169 -12.36 -3.68 -14.63
N GLY A 170 -12.49 -4.81 -15.35
CA GLY A 170 -12.43 -4.82 -16.82
C GLY A 170 -11.03 -4.59 -17.39
N LEU A 171 -9.99 -4.86 -16.57
CA LEU A 171 -8.59 -4.73 -16.95
C LEU A 171 -8.07 -6.00 -17.66
N GLY A 172 -6.86 -5.93 -18.20
CA GLY A 172 -6.20 -7.06 -18.83
C GLY A 172 -5.98 -8.25 -17.86
N SER A 173 -5.86 -9.47 -18.42
CA SER A 173 -5.60 -10.70 -17.66
C SER A 173 -4.26 -10.70 -16.92
N ASP A 174 -3.38 -9.77 -17.25
CA ASP A 174 -2.11 -9.49 -16.59
C ASP A 174 -2.24 -8.69 -15.29
N THR A 175 -3.47 -8.32 -14.92
CA THR A 175 -3.76 -7.55 -13.70
C THR A 175 -4.54 -8.41 -12.72
N SER A 176 -4.13 -8.39 -11.44
CA SER A 176 -4.80 -9.13 -10.36
C SER A 176 -4.51 -8.57 -8.98
N TRP A 177 -5.40 -8.87 -8.04
CA TRP A 177 -5.24 -8.52 -6.63
C TRP A 177 -5.65 -9.69 -5.72
N ARG A 178 -5.20 -9.65 -4.46
CA ARG A 178 -5.54 -10.65 -3.43
C ARG A 178 -6.31 -10.00 -2.30
N ALA A 179 -7.26 -10.78 -1.75
CA ALA A 179 -8.08 -10.38 -0.61
C ALA A 179 -7.83 -11.30 0.59
N SER A 180 -8.07 -10.78 1.79
CA SER A 180 -8.05 -11.49 3.08
C SER A 180 -9.23 -12.47 3.20
N ARG A 181 -9.26 -13.42 2.30
CA ARG A 181 -10.26 -14.51 2.22
C ARG A 181 -9.57 -15.86 2.21
N GLU A 182 -10.14 -16.83 2.92
CA GLU A 182 -9.64 -18.20 2.99
C GLU A 182 -9.97 -18.98 1.71
N LYS A 183 -9.32 -20.15 1.58
CA LYS A 183 -9.62 -21.08 0.52
C LYS A 183 -11.10 -21.53 0.61
N GLY A 184 -11.82 -21.49 -0.51
CA GLY A 184 -13.23 -21.82 -0.59
C GLY A 184 -14.20 -20.67 -0.32
N THR A 185 -13.71 -19.48 0.09
CA THR A 185 -14.54 -18.31 0.38
C THR A 185 -14.37 -17.16 -0.60
N CYS A 186 -13.94 -17.46 -1.85
CA CYS A 186 -13.67 -16.44 -2.85
C CYS A 186 -14.94 -15.89 -3.54
N ASN A 187 -16.10 -16.40 -3.21
CA ASN A 187 -17.36 -15.92 -3.75
C ASN A 187 -17.74 -14.57 -3.12
N ASP A 188 -18.21 -13.63 -3.92
CA ASP A 188 -18.58 -12.29 -3.48
C ASP A 188 -19.82 -12.26 -2.57
N SER A 189 -20.66 -13.33 -2.59
CA SER A 189 -21.78 -13.49 -1.67
C SER A 189 -21.36 -13.87 -0.24
N VAL A 190 -20.12 -14.33 -0.04
CA VAL A 190 -19.63 -14.72 1.29
C VAL A 190 -19.22 -13.48 2.07
N GLN A 191 -19.74 -13.37 3.30
CA GLN A 191 -19.37 -12.29 4.20
C GLN A 191 -17.86 -12.28 4.47
N GLN A 192 -17.26 -11.09 4.41
CA GLN A 192 -15.82 -10.92 4.52
C GLN A 192 -15.44 -10.32 5.86
N VAL A 193 -14.22 -10.60 6.27
CA VAL A 193 -13.62 -10.05 7.47
C VAL A 193 -12.33 -9.32 7.08
N ALA A 194 -12.30 -8.01 7.32
CA ALA A 194 -11.09 -7.23 7.17
C ALA A 194 -10.08 -7.57 8.28
N GLN A 195 -8.79 -7.52 7.95
CA GLN A 195 -7.74 -7.53 8.98
C GLN A 195 -7.67 -6.14 9.62
N VAL A 196 -8.41 -5.94 10.69
CA VAL A 196 -8.60 -4.63 11.32
C VAL A 196 -7.87 -4.47 12.66
N GLN A 197 -7.30 -5.56 13.16
CA GLN A 197 -6.59 -5.58 14.44
C GLN A 197 -5.09 -5.87 14.24
N PRO A 198 -4.20 -5.19 14.97
CA PRO A 198 -2.79 -5.58 15.04
C PRO A 198 -2.65 -7.05 15.48
N ASN A 199 -1.62 -7.74 14.95
CA ASN A 199 -1.34 -9.17 15.17
C ASN A 199 -2.37 -10.16 14.63
N GLN A 200 -3.46 -9.71 14.03
CA GLN A 200 -4.42 -10.59 13.37
C GLN A 200 -3.74 -11.32 12.19
N LEU A 201 -3.94 -12.64 12.12
CA LEU A 201 -3.49 -13.50 11.02
C LEU A 201 -4.65 -13.79 10.08
N ALA A 202 -4.48 -13.58 8.79
CA ALA A 202 -5.46 -13.93 7.77
C ALA A 202 -4.81 -14.61 6.57
N GLN A 203 -5.60 -15.37 5.81
CA GLN A 203 -5.19 -15.97 4.56
C GLN A 203 -5.60 -15.07 3.39
N TYR A 204 -4.69 -14.84 2.46
CA TYR A 204 -4.90 -14.09 1.22
C TYR A 204 -5.00 -15.04 0.03
N TYR A 205 -5.85 -16.05 0.16
CA TYR A 205 -5.96 -17.11 -0.85
C TYR A 205 -6.62 -16.62 -2.13
N CYS A 206 -7.67 -15.82 -2.03
CA CYS A 206 -8.46 -15.41 -3.18
C CYS A 206 -7.70 -14.43 -4.07
N LEU A 207 -7.52 -14.83 -5.32
CA LEU A 207 -6.88 -14.04 -6.37
C LEU A 207 -7.94 -13.66 -7.41
N TYR A 208 -8.21 -12.36 -7.50
CA TYR A 208 -9.13 -11.80 -8.49
C TYR A 208 -8.35 -11.25 -9.68
N ARG A 209 -8.72 -11.68 -10.88
CA ARG A 209 -8.08 -11.30 -12.14
C ARG A 209 -8.88 -10.19 -12.83
N THR A 210 -8.26 -9.56 -13.84
CA THR A 210 -8.86 -8.47 -14.63
C THR A 210 -9.36 -7.30 -13.77
N ALA A 211 -8.83 -7.19 -12.57
CA ALA A 211 -9.18 -6.16 -11.61
C ALA A 211 -7.99 -5.84 -10.70
N ARG A 212 -7.96 -4.63 -10.15
CA ARG A 212 -6.98 -4.23 -9.14
C ARG A 212 -7.55 -3.24 -8.15
N LEU A 213 -6.95 -3.21 -6.96
CA LEU A 213 -7.13 -2.12 -6.02
C LEU A 213 -6.30 -0.92 -6.52
N ASN A 214 -6.95 0.22 -6.75
CA ASN A 214 -6.31 1.39 -7.36
C ASN A 214 -5.70 2.30 -6.28
N TYR A 215 -4.54 1.90 -5.77
CA TYR A 215 -3.80 2.65 -4.74
C TYR A 215 -2.30 2.43 -4.86
N SER A 216 -1.55 3.31 -4.19
CA SER A 216 -0.11 3.21 -3.97
C SER A 216 0.25 3.83 -2.62
N ALA A 217 1.48 3.64 -2.16
CA ALA A 217 1.94 4.20 -0.90
C ALA A 217 3.32 4.84 -1.05
N THR A 218 3.49 6.02 -0.47
CA THR A 218 4.74 6.76 -0.46
C THR A 218 5.56 6.37 0.78
N MET A 219 6.78 5.96 0.55
CA MET A 219 7.73 5.51 1.58
C MET A 219 8.99 6.37 1.56
N ILE A 220 9.52 6.68 2.74
CA ILE A 220 10.86 7.23 2.92
C ILE A 220 11.77 6.10 3.42
N THR A 221 12.87 5.83 2.70
CA THR A 221 13.81 4.77 3.07
C THR A 221 14.66 5.17 4.28
N THR A 222 15.05 4.20 5.09
CA THR A 222 16.09 4.41 6.10
C THR A 222 17.46 4.47 5.41
N PRO A 223 18.26 5.52 5.63
CA PRO A 223 19.60 5.60 5.06
C PRO A 223 20.45 4.40 5.46
N GLU A 224 21.19 3.84 4.50
CA GLU A 224 22.16 2.79 4.80
C GLU A 224 23.33 3.37 5.60
N LYS A 225 23.71 2.73 6.73
CA LYS A 225 24.90 3.14 7.46
C LYS A 225 26.11 2.93 6.56
N SER A 226 26.87 3.99 6.28
CA SER A 226 28.14 3.87 5.56
C SER A 226 29.10 2.99 6.36
N THR A 227 29.30 1.76 5.93
CA THR A 227 30.36 0.89 6.46
C THR A 227 31.68 1.36 5.89
N THR A 228 32.36 2.25 6.59
CA THR A 228 33.76 2.58 6.28
C THR A 228 34.58 1.32 6.48
N LYS A 229 34.94 0.64 5.39
CA LYS A 229 35.93 -0.46 5.42
C LYS A 229 37.24 0.13 5.98
N LYS A 230 37.58 -0.21 7.22
CA LYS A 230 38.92 0.00 7.75
C LYS A 230 39.88 -0.82 6.88
N THR A 231 40.57 -0.18 5.95
CA THR A 231 41.69 -0.78 5.25
C THR A 231 42.83 -0.91 6.28
N SER A 232 43.02 -2.10 6.84
CA SER A 232 44.19 -2.40 7.65
C SER A 232 45.38 -2.48 6.72
N SER A 233 46.18 -1.43 6.69
CA SER A 233 47.52 -1.49 6.07
C SER A 233 48.43 -2.35 6.95
N THR A 234 48.64 -3.61 6.57
CA THR A 234 49.65 -4.44 7.16
C THR A 234 51.03 -3.95 6.66
N LYS A 235 51.73 -3.23 7.51
CA LYS A 235 53.11 -2.84 7.31
C LYS A 235 53.95 -4.09 7.50
N LYS A 236 54.47 -4.69 6.41
CA LYS A 236 55.54 -5.67 6.49
C LYS A 236 56.85 -4.94 6.76
N THR A 237 57.50 -5.30 7.84
CA THR A 237 58.89 -5.03 8.17
C THR A 237 59.75 -6.08 7.48
#